data_d59c9a0509ccffcb3c65de23e3422005
#
_entry.id   d59c9a0509ccffcb3c65de23e3422005
#
_cell.length_a   1.000
_cell.length_b   1.000
_cell.length_c   1.000
_cell.angle_alpha   90.00
_cell.angle_beta   90.00
_cell.angle_gamma   90.00
#
_symmetry.space_group_name_H-M   'P 1'
#
loop_
_entity.id
_entity.type
_entity.pdbx_description
1 polymer ?
#
loop_
_entity_poly.entity_id
_entity_poly.type
_entity_poly.pdbx_seq_one_letter_code
_entity_poly.pdbx_strand_id
1 'polypeptide(L)'
;LALDPTPGQIVLDLCASPGSKTTQICEHLGDSGAVIANEVISSRVNTLVTNVHRHASKTVLVVHHDGRHIPKVPGSGFDRVLVDVPCTGSGTTRKNPDVWGKWRPSSGRSLHSLQYDLLSRAIAVTRPGGRVVYSTCSLDPIENEAVVSRVVASGKVRVIPCGNLLSGVPSRPGMTNWPLLNDRGELDLESKPEDYLLPTKDKAVSSQLNDCLRVWNDEIGGGGFFLAVLERVQEEELGREIIPFPSQKIFDDSESFPQPI
;
A
#
# COMPACT_ATOMS: atom_id res chain seq x y z
N LEU A 1 -1.19 -16.07 0.16
CA LEU A 1 -1.34 -14.60 0.19
C LEU A 1 -0.63 -14.02 1.40
N ALA A 2 0.11 -12.90 1.20
CA ALA A 2 0.76 -12.17 2.31
C ALA A 2 -0.27 -11.61 3.31
N LEU A 3 -1.47 -11.30 2.83
CA LEU A 3 -2.58 -10.82 3.64
C LEU A 3 -3.11 -11.88 4.62
N ASP A 4 -3.04 -13.15 4.23
CA ASP A 4 -3.45 -14.31 5.04
C ASP A 4 -4.88 -14.18 5.61
N PRO A 5 -5.90 -13.94 4.77
CA PRO A 5 -7.28 -13.86 5.21
C PRO A 5 -7.81 -15.25 5.56
N THR A 6 -8.63 -15.32 6.61
CA THR A 6 -9.27 -16.57 7.06
C THR A 6 -10.79 -16.43 7.09
N PRO A 7 -11.55 -17.53 6.91
CA PRO A 7 -13.01 -17.50 6.99
C PRO A 7 -13.54 -16.78 8.23
N GLY A 8 -14.61 -16.01 8.06
CA GLY A 8 -15.23 -15.22 9.12
C GLY A 8 -14.67 -13.81 9.31
N GLN A 9 -13.55 -13.46 8.65
CA GLN A 9 -12.94 -12.13 8.76
C GLN A 9 -13.62 -11.08 7.87
N ILE A 10 -13.48 -9.83 8.29
CA ILE A 10 -13.89 -8.66 7.50
C ILE A 10 -12.61 -8.02 6.94
N VAL A 11 -12.50 -8.04 5.61
CA VAL A 11 -11.32 -7.59 4.87
C VAL A 11 -11.63 -6.34 4.06
N LEU A 12 -10.72 -5.37 4.06
CA LEU A 12 -10.77 -4.21 3.18
C LEU A 12 -9.73 -4.36 2.07
N ASP A 13 -10.15 -4.21 0.82
CA ASP A 13 -9.28 -3.94 -0.34
C ASP A 13 -9.46 -2.46 -0.71
N LEU A 14 -8.48 -1.63 -0.30
CA LEU A 14 -8.64 -0.17 -0.28
C LEU A 14 -8.55 0.48 -1.67
N CYS A 15 -7.83 -0.15 -2.61
CA CYS A 15 -7.64 0.33 -3.98
C CYS A 15 -7.89 -0.83 -4.95
N ALA A 16 -9.11 -1.35 -4.97
CA ALA A 16 -9.42 -2.69 -5.42
C ALA A 16 -9.39 -2.92 -6.94
N SER A 17 -9.64 -1.87 -7.75
CA SER A 17 -9.75 -2.06 -9.21
C SER A 17 -8.41 -2.50 -9.84
N PRO A 18 -8.42 -3.47 -10.75
CA PRO A 18 -9.59 -4.06 -11.45
C PRO A 18 -10.27 -5.24 -10.75
N GLY A 19 -9.84 -5.67 -9.53
CA GLY A 19 -10.52 -6.69 -8.74
C GLY A 19 -9.81 -8.04 -8.65
N SER A 20 -8.64 -8.22 -9.25
CA SER A 20 -7.94 -9.51 -9.23
C SER A 20 -7.48 -9.92 -7.83
N LYS A 21 -7.03 -8.99 -7.00
CA LYS A 21 -6.68 -9.25 -5.60
C LYS A 21 -7.93 -9.43 -4.74
N THR A 22 -8.98 -8.64 -5.00
CA THR A 22 -10.30 -8.77 -4.36
C THR A 22 -10.84 -10.18 -4.52
N THR A 23 -10.85 -10.73 -5.74
CA THR A 23 -11.38 -12.09 -6.02
C THR A 23 -10.54 -13.17 -5.34
N GLN A 24 -9.21 -13.03 -5.31
CA GLN A 24 -8.34 -13.94 -4.54
C GLN A 24 -8.66 -13.92 -3.04
N ILE A 25 -8.93 -12.75 -2.47
CA ILE A 25 -9.33 -12.63 -1.06
C ILE A 25 -10.66 -13.38 -0.84
N CYS A 26 -11.63 -13.18 -1.74
CA CYS A 26 -12.92 -13.88 -1.67
C CYS A 26 -12.77 -15.40 -1.68
N GLU A 27 -11.88 -15.95 -2.52
CA GLU A 27 -11.60 -17.39 -2.56
C GLU A 27 -11.08 -17.92 -1.22
N HIS A 28 -10.22 -17.17 -0.54
CA HIS A 28 -9.68 -17.55 0.77
C HIS A 28 -10.71 -17.46 1.90
N LEU A 29 -11.65 -16.52 1.82
CA LEU A 29 -12.74 -16.39 2.78
C LEU A 29 -13.84 -17.45 2.56
N GLY A 30 -13.96 -17.96 1.36
CA GLY A 30 -15.08 -18.84 0.98
C GLY A 30 -16.43 -18.17 1.16
N ASP A 31 -17.37 -18.87 1.78
CA ASP A 31 -18.73 -18.38 2.05
C ASP A 31 -18.87 -17.67 3.43
N SER A 32 -17.76 -17.41 4.12
CA SER A 32 -17.77 -16.84 5.48
C SER A 32 -16.88 -15.61 5.57
N GLY A 33 -17.44 -14.51 6.09
CA GLY A 33 -16.76 -13.21 6.17
C GLY A 33 -17.26 -12.22 5.13
N ALA A 34 -16.50 -11.14 4.96
CA ALA A 34 -16.85 -10.10 3.98
C ALA A 34 -15.61 -9.40 3.43
N VAL A 35 -15.63 -9.04 2.14
CA VAL A 35 -14.65 -8.16 1.50
C VAL A 35 -15.33 -6.84 1.17
N ILE A 36 -14.78 -5.75 1.68
CA ILE A 36 -15.15 -4.40 1.24
C ILE A 36 -14.12 -3.99 0.20
N ALA A 37 -14.54 -3.90 -1.06
CA ALA A 37 -13.68 -3.54 -2.19
C ALA A 37 -13.93 -2.09 -2.60
N ASN A 38 -12.96 -1.21 -2.35
CA ASN A 38 -13.09 0.23 -2.59
C ASN A 38 -12.34 0.69 -3.84
N GLU A 39 -12.94 1.62 -4.59
CA GLU A 39 -12.31 2.30 -5.71
C GLU A 39 -12.83 3.74 -5.81
N VAL A 40 -11.92 4.70 -5.96
CA VAL A 40 -12.26 6.14 -6.01
C VAL A 40 -12.64 6.62 -7.40
N ILE A 41 -12.19 5.95 -8.47
CA ILE A 41 -12.43 6.37 -9.85
C ILE A 41 -13.67 5.66 -10.41
N SER A 42 -14.75 6.41 -10.69
CA SER A 42 -16.02 5.87 -11.16
C SER A 42 -15.91 4.92 -12.35
N SER A 43 -15.10 5.25 -13.36
CA SER A 43 -14.91 4.39 -14.54
C SER A 43 -14.25 3.05 -14.15
N ARG A 44 -13.37 3.04 -13.16
CA ARG A 44 -12.72 1.84 -12.66
C ARG A 44 -13.61 1.01 -11.73
N VAL A 45 -14.58 1.65 -11.04
CA VAL A 45 -15.62 0.94 -10.27
C VAL A 45 -16.39 -0.02 -11.18
N ASN A 46 -16.77 0.41 -12.38
CA ASN A 46 -17.48 -0.46 -13.32
C ASN A 46 -16.67 -1.69 -13.72
N THR A 47 -15.36 -1.54 -13.90
CA THR A 47 -14.45 -2.65 -14.17
C THR A 47 -14.39 -3.62 -12.98
N LEU A 48 -14.26 -3.08 -11.77
CA LEU A 48 -14.24 -3.86 -10.53
C LEU A 48 -15.53 -4.65 -10.36
N VAL A 49 -16.71 -4.01 -10.49
CA VAL A 49 -18.01 -4.67 -10.41
C VAL A 49 -18.14 -5.80 -11.44
N THR A 50 -17.74 -5.54 -12.69
CA THR A 50 -17.79 -6.55 -13.76
C THR A 50 -16.94 -7.77 -13.43
N ASN A 51 -15.72 -7.58 -12.90
CA ASN A 51 -14.82 -8.68 -12.57
C ASN A 51 -15.28 -9.46 -11.34
N VAL A 52 -15.77 -8.77 -10.32
CA VAL A 52 -16.37 -9.38 -9.12
C VAL A 52 -17.60 -10.21 -9.49
N HIS A 53 -18.49 -9.65 -10.32
CA HIS A 53 -19.69 -10.35 -10.80
C HIS A 53 -19.33 -11.61 -11.62
N ARG A 54 -18.31 -11.53 -12.49
CA ARG A 54 -17.83 -12.67 -13.25
C ARG A 54 -17.26 -13.78 -12.36
N HIS A 55 -16.65 -13.42 -11.25
CA HIS A 55 -16.15 -14.37 -10.25
C HIS A 55 -17.26 -15.01 -9.42
N ALA A 56 -18.49 -14.45 -9.47
CA ALA A 56 -19.66 -14.91 -8.73
C ALA A 56 -19.46 -14.98 -7.19
N SER A 57 -18.59 -14.16 -6.63
CA SER A 57 -18.37 -14.08 -5.17
C SER A 57 -19.60 -13.48 -4.48
N LYS A 58 -20.03 -14.13 -3.38
CA LYS A 58 -21.16 -13.68 -2.57
C LYS A 58 -20.74 -12.84 -1.35
N THR A 59 -19.46 -12.77 -1.06
CA THR A 59 -18.91 -12.17 0.16
C THR A 59 -18.30 -10.79 -0.07
N VAL A 60 -18.54 -10.16 -1.23
CA VAL A 60 -17.94 -8.87 -1.58
C VAL A 60 -18.98 -7.76 -1.67
N LEU A 61 -18.65 -6.61 -1.07
CA LEU A 61 -19.35 -5.35 -1.22
C LEU A 61 -18.42 -4.35 -1.92
N VAL A 62 -18.81 -3.88 -3.10
CA VAL A 62 -18.08 -2.81 -3.80
C VAL A 62 -18.58 -1.45 -3.33
N VAL A 63 -17.63 -0.58 -2.95
CA VAL A 63 -17.91 0.79 -2.53
C VAL A 63 -17.11 1.79 -3.37
N HIS A 64 -17.68 2.97 -3.56
CA HIS A 64 -17.05 4.08 -4.29
C HIS A 64 -16.78 5.21 -3.31
N HIS A 65 -15.53 5.27 -2.80
CA HIS A 65 -15.15 6.24 -1.79
C HIS A 65 -13.67 6.62 -1.92
N ASP A 66 -13.32 7.82 -1.45
CA ASP A 66 -11.90 8.17 -1.28
C ASP A 66 -11.28 7.32 -0.16
N GLY A 67 -10.30 6.49 -0.52
CA GLY A 67 -9.64 5.57 0.41
C GLY A 67 -9.04 6.27 1.62
N ARG A 68 -8.65 7.55 1.51
CA ARG A 68 -8.12 8.36 2.62
C ARG A 68 -9.16 8.61 3.71
N HIS A 69 -10.44 8.51 3.38
CA HIS A 69 -11.57 8.81 4.26
C HIS A 69 -12.49 7.61 4.48
N ILE A 70 -12.12 6.41 4.01
CA ILE A 70 -12.94 5.20 4.19
C ILE A 70 -13.35 5.04 5.66
N PRO A 71 -14.64 4.85 5.98
CA PRO A 71 -15.06 4.70 7.36
C PRO A 71 -14.55 3.41 7.99
N LYS A 72 -14.38 3.43 9.31
CA LYS A 72 -14.12 2.22 10.08
C LYS A 72 -15.41 1.39 10.15
N VAL A 73 -15.31 0.07 9.99
CA VAL A 73 -16.47 -0.80 10.25
C VAL A 73 -16.84 -0.81 11.73
N PRO A 74 -18.11 -1.06 12.08
CA PRO A 74 -18.52 -1.22 13.47
C PRO A 74 -17.67 -2.23 14.24
N GLY A 75 -17.49 -2.00 15.53
CA GLY A 75 -16.64 -2.82 16.37
C GLY A 75 -15.18 -2.38 16.37
N SER A 76 -14.24 -3.32 16.35
CA SER A 76 -12.80 -3.04 16.49
C SER A 76 -12.13 -2.55 15.20
N GLY A 77 -12.76 -2.71 14.03
CA GLY A 77 -12.21 -2.40 12.71
C GLY A 77 -12.00 -3.64 11.85
N PHE A 78 -11.32 -3.48 10.71
CA PHE A 78 -11.03 -4.57 9.78
C PHE A 78 -9.99 -5.54 10.34
N ASP A 79 -10.17 -6.84 10.07
CA ASP A 79 -9.19 -7.88 10.45
C ASP A 79 -7.94 -7.81 9.58
N ARG A 80 -8.15 -7.57 8.28
CA ARG A 80 -7.12 -7.48 7.24
C ARG A 80 -7.40 -6.32 6.33
N VAL A 81 -6.37 -5.60 5.93
CA VAL A 81 -6.48 -4.51 4.95
C VAL A 81 -5.41 -4.67 3.88
N LEU A 82 -5.81 -4.69 2.63
CA LEU A 82 -4.92 -4.61 1.47
C LEU A 82 -4.89 -3.18 0.95
N VAL A 83 -3.68 -2.67 0.72
CA VAL A 83 -3.41 -1.33 0.21
C VAL A 83 -2.48 -1.44 -0.99
N ASP A 84 -3.04 -1.84 -2.14
CA ASP A 84 -2.32 -1.86 -3.41
C ASP A 84 -2.47 -0.48 -4.06
N VAL A 85 -1.53 0.42 -3.70
CA VAL A 85 -1.70 1.85 -3.97
C VAL A 85 -1.47 2.23 -5.43
N PRO A 86 -2.07 3.31 -5.93
CA PRO A 86 -1.67 3.92 -7.18
C PRO A 86 -0.19 4.32 -7.09
N CYS A 87 0.58 3.97 -8.12
CA CYS A 87 2.03 4.18 -8.17
C CYS A 87 2.48 4.49 -9.59
N THR A 88 3.75 4.86 -9.77
CA THR A 88 4.34 5.15 -11.09
C THR A 88 4.46 3.93 -11.99
N GLY A 89 4.36 2.72 -11.43
CA GLY A 89 4.38 1.48 -12.20
C GLY A 89 5.73 1.13 -12.82
N SER A 90 6.85 1.65 -12.30
CA SER A 90 8.20 1.43 -12.87
C SER A 90 8.60 -0.06 -12.94
N GLY A 91 7.99 -0.94 -12.16
CA GLY A 91 8.16 -2.39 -12.27
C GLY A 91 7.34 -3.05 -13.39
N THR A 92 6.46 -2.32 -14.09
CA THR A 92 5.55 -2.90 -15.10
C THR A 92 6.06 -2.77 -16.54
N THR A 93 7.28 -2.36 -16.74
CA THR A 93 7.88 -2.00 -18.05
C THR A 93 7.75 -3.09 -19.13
N ARG A 94 7.70 -4.37 -18.76
CA ARG A 94 7.43 -5.48 -19.69
C ARG A 94 6.00 -5.48 -20.23
N LYS A 95 5.03 -5.24 -19.34
CA LYS A 95 3.61 -5.22 -19.68
C LYS A 95 3.19 -3.87 -20.26
N ASN A 96 3.82 -2.81 -19.80
CA ASN A 96 3.53 -1.44 -20.19
C ASN A 96 4.85 -0.70 -20.58
N PRO A 97 5.33 -0.86 -21.82
CA PRO A 97 6.57 -0.23 -22.30
C PRO A 97 6.57 1.30 -22.23
N ASP A 98 5.39 1.93 -22.27
CA ASP A 98 5.24 3.39 -22.21
C ASP A 98 5.77 3.99 -20.92
N VAL A 99 5.86 3.18 -19.86
CA VAL A 99 6.44 3.60 -18.56
C VAL A 99 7.87 4.11 -18.74
N TRP A 100 8.68 3.48 -19.61
CA TRP A 100 10.06 3.91 -19.86
C TRP A 100 10.16 5.37 -20.34
N GLY A 101 9.25 5.80 -21.19
CA GLY A 101 9.26 7.16 -21.73
C GLY A 101 8.68 8.22 -20.78
N LYS A 102 7.82 7.79 -19.86
CA LYS A 102 7.03 8.70 -19.00
C LYS A 102 7.60 8.83 -17.59
N TRP A 103 8.23 7.76 -17.07
CA TRP A 103 8.73 7.77 -15.70
C TRP A 103 9.83 8.82 -15.48
N ARG A 104 9.76 9.49 -14.36
CA ARG A 104 10.77 10.46 -13.88
C ARG A 104 10.97 10.26 -12.38
N PRO A 105 12.16 10.52 -11.81
CA PRO A 105 12.38 10.50 -10.37
C PRO A 105 11.41 11.36 -9.58
N SER A 106 10.98 12.52 -10.10
CA SER A 106 9.98 13.37 -9.46
C SER A 106 8.58 12.76 -9.40
N SER A 107 8.27 11.78 -10.25
CA SER A 107 6.94 11.15 -10.29
C SER A 107 6.61 10.43 -8.99
N GLY A 108 7.57 9.70 -8.40
CA GLY A 108 7.38 9.04 -7.11
C GLY A 108 7.17 10.03 -5.97
N ARG A 109 7.89 11.17 -5.99
CA ARG A 109 7.73 12.24 -4.99
C ARG A 109 6.30 12.79 -4.99
N SER A 110 5.69 12.97 -6.15
CA SER A 110 4.33 13.51 -6.28
C SER A 110 3.25 12.58 -5.72
N LEU A 111 3.49 11.26 -5.75
CA LEU A 111 2.56 10.24 -5.25
C LEU A 111 2.77 9.88 -3.77
N HIS A 112 3.94 10.16 -3.22
CA HIS A 112 4.31 9.75 -1.85
C HIS A 112 3.29 10.17 -0.79
N SER A 113 2.81 11.42 -0.82
CA SER A 113 1.84 11.91 0.18
C SER A 113 0.52 11.16 0.09
N LEU A 114 0.00 10.92 -1.13
CA LEU A 114 -1.21 10.13 -1.33
C LEU A 114 -1.04 8.69 -0.81
N GLN A 115 0.09 8.05 -1.12
CA GLN A 115 0.39 6.68 -0.68
C GLN A 115 0.51 6.60 0.84
N TYR A 116 1.17 7.58 1.47
CA TYR A 116 1.24 7.68 2.92
C TYR A 116 -0.13 7.86 3.57
N ASP A 117 -1.00 8.72 3.01
CA ASP A 117 -2.32 8.98 3.56
C ASP A 117 -3.22 7.74 3.46
N LEU A 118 -3.17 7.03 2.31
CA LEU A 118 -3.88 5.76 2.12
C LEU A 118 -3.42 4.69 3.12
N LEU A 119 -2.10 4.51 3.28
CA LEU A 119 -1.56 3.54 4.23
C LEU A 119 -1.88 3.92 5.68
N SER A 120 -1.76 5.20 6.03
CA SER A 120 -2.11 5.71 7.35
C SER A 120 -3.59 5.47 7.68
N ARG A 121 -4.48 5.70 6.69
CA ARG A 121 -5.90 5.41 6.86
C ARG A 121 -6.16 3.92 7.02
N ALA A 122 -5.54 3.07 6.21
CA ALA A 122 -5.64 1.63 6.33
C ALA A 122 -5.27 1.15 7.74
N ILE A 123 -4.16 1.63 8.28
CA ILE A 123 -3.73 1.35 9.65
C ILE A 123 -4.79 1.79 10.67
N ALA A 124 -5.34 2.99 10.52
CA ALA A 124 -6.32 3.55 11.43
C ALA A 124 -7.64 2.75 11.49
N VAL A 125 -8.06 2.16 10.36
CA VAL A 125 -9.30 1.38 10.29
C VAL A 125 -9.11 -0.11 10.57
N THR A 126 -7.88 -0.61 10.59
CA THR A 126 -7.54 -1.98 10.99
C THR A 126 -7.70 -2.13 12.51
N ARG A 127 -8.18 -3.27 13.01
CA ARG A 127 -8.23 -3.54 14.45
C ARG A 127 -6.82 -3.71 15.06
N PRO A 128 -6.61 -3.47 16.35
CA PRO A 128 -5.36 -3.85 17.02
C PRO A 128 -5.03 -5.34 16.78
N GLY A 129 -3.77 -5.66 16.51
CA GLY A 129 -3.32 -7.00 16.11
C GLY A 129 -3.80 -7.44 14.73
N GLY A 130 -4.49 -6.57 13.99
CA GLY A 130 -4.86 -6.82 12.59
C GLY A 130 -3.70 -6.57 11.64
N ARG A 131 -3.80 -7.12 10.41
CA ARG A 131 -2.74 -7.07 9.42
C ARG A 131 -3.09 -6.10 8.30
N VAL A 132 -2.11 -5.28 7.90
CA VAL A 132 -2.16 -4.42 6.72
C VAL A 132 -1.08 -4.86 5.74
N VAL A 133 -1.44 -5.06 4.49
CA VAL A 133 -0.48 -5.34 3.42
C VAL A 133 -0.41 -4.13 2.51
N TYR A 134 0.76 -3.51 2.43
CA TYR A 134 1.07 -2.44 1.50
C TYR A 134 1.80 -3.02 0.29
N SER A 135 1.37 -2.68 -0.90
CA SER A 135 2.01 -3.15 -2.13
C SER A 135 2.00 -2.09 -3.23
N THR A 136 3.02 -2.17 -4.09
CA THR A 136 3.12 -1.36 -5.31
C THR A 136 3.74 -2.17 -6.44
N CYS A 137 3.44 -1.81 -7.69
CA CYS A 137 4.20 -2.24 -8.84
C CYS A 137 5.31 -1.23 -9.23
N SER A 138 5.70 -0.34 -8.30
CA SER A 138 6.85 0.55 -8.44
C SER A 138 8.11 -0.07 -7.85
N LEU A 139 9.26 0.24 -8.45
CA LEU A 139 10.58 -0.07 -7.90
C LEU A 139 11.25 1.14 -7.21
N ASP A 140 10.56 2.29 -7.20
CA ASP A 140 11.06 3.52 -6.60
C ASP A 140 10.97 3.42 -5.05
N PRO A 141 12.09 3.55 -4.32
CA PRO A 141 12.08 3.52 -2.85
C PRO A 141 11.28 4.68 -2.22
N ILE A 142 11.07 5.78 -2.96
CA ILE A 142 10.25 6.91 -2.50
C ILE A 142 8.77 6.50 -2.35
N GLU A 143 8.29 5.63 -3.22
CA GLU A 143 6.93 5.08 -3.19
C GLU A 143 6.81 3.84 -2.28
N ASN A 144 7.92 3.26 -1.86
CA ASN A 144 8.02 1.99 -1.16
C ASN A 144 8.53 2.18 0.27
N GLU A 145 9.83 2.04 0.49
CA GLU A 145 10.43 2.08 1.82
C GLU A 145 10.28 3.43 2.51
N ALA A 146 10.29 4.54 1.77
CA ALA A 146 10.06 5.86 2.36
C ALA A 146 8.66 5.98 2.96
N VAL A 147 7.64 5.44 2.27
CA VAL A 147 6.26 5.40 2.78
C VAL A 147 6.16 4.50 4.03
N VAL A 148 6.75 3.30 3.95
CA VAL A 148 6.73 2.33 5.07
C VAL A 148 7.50 2.87 6.27
N SER A 149 8.70 3.44 6.09
CA SER A 149 9.47 4.01 7.20
C SER A 149 8.71 5.10 7.94
N ARG A 150 7.97 5.94 7.20
CA ARG A 150 7.18 7.04 7.77
C ARG A 150 6.03 6.53 8.66
N VAL A 151 5.33 5.45 8.28
CA VAL A 151 4.27 4.88 9.14
C VAL A 151 4.84 4.08 10.31
N VAL A 152 5.95 3.35 10.11
CA VAL A 152 6.64 2.61 11.18
C VAL A 152 7.17 3.55 12.25
N ALA A 153 7.71 4.70 11.88
CA ALA A 153 8.18 5.74 12.81
C ALA A 153 7.08 6.26 13.74
N SER A 154 5.79 6.10 13.40
CA SER A 154 4.69 6.45 14.30
C SER A 154 4.55 5.52 15.51
N GLY A 155 5.20 4.37 15.52
CA GLY A 155 5.07 3.32 16.54
C GLY A 155 3.75 2.54 16.52
N LYS A 156 2.81 2.88 15.63
CA LYS A 156 1.46 2.27 15.56
C LYS A 156 1.45 0.93 14.83
N VAL A 157 2.50 0.63 14.08
CA VAL A 157 2.66 -0.63 13.33
C VAL A 157 4.09 -1.12 13.44
N ARG A 158 4.25 -2.43 13.26
CA ARG A 158 5.53 -3.09 13.05
C ARG A 158 5.52 -3.87 11.74
N VAL A 159 6.67 -3.99 11.08
CA VAL A 159 6.80 -4.83 9.89
C VAL A 159 6.91 -6.29 10.31
N ILE A 160 6.16 -7.15 9.64
CA ILE A 160 6.25 -8.61 9.79
C ILE A 160 7.17 -9.15 8.70
N PRO A 161 8.16 -9.98 9.02
CA PRO A 161 9.10 -10.51 8.03
C PRO A 161 8.40 -11.18 6.85
N CYS A 162 8.72 -10.72 5.63
CA CYS A 162 8.10 -11.20 4.38
C CYS A 162 8.92 -12.29 3.67
N GLY A 163 10.14 -12.57 4.10
CA GLY A 163 11.13 -13.38 3.36
C GLY A 163 10.66 -14.77 2.90
N ASN A 164 9.75 -15.40 3.63
CA ASN A 164 9.22 -16.73 3.31
C ASN A 164 7.84 -16.72 2.63
N LEU A 165 7.25 -15.54 2.38
CA LEU A 165 5.87 -15.44 1.87
C LEU A 165 5.74 -15.75 0.38
N LEU A 166 6.82 -15.60 -0.39
CA LEU A 166 6.87 -15.86 -1.83
C LEU A 166 7.84 -17.02 -2.13
N SER A 167 7.60 -18.17 -1.50
CA SER A 167 8.43 -19.36 -1.74
C SER A 167 8.55 -19.66 -3.24
N GLY A 168 9.78 -19.81 -3.73
CA GLY A 168 10.07 -20.11 -5.14
C GLY A 168 10.09 -18.89 -6.08
N VAL A 169 9.82 -17.67 -5.58
CA VAL A 169 9.98 -16.43 -6.35
C VAL A 169 11.26 -15.74 -5.89
N PRO A 170 12.24 -15.47 -6.78
CA PRO A 170 13.40 -14.65 -6.44
C PRO A 170 12.98 -13.31 -5.87
N SER A 171 13.48 -12.97 -4.70
CA SER A 171 13.13 -11.73 -4.02
C SER A 171 14.29 -11.26 -3.14
N ARG A 172 14.34 -9.97 -2.89
CA ARG A 172 15.35 -9.33 -2.04
C ARG A 172 14.68 -8.59 -0.88
N PRO A 173 15.40 -8.36 0.23
CA PRO A 173 14.95 -7.48 1.30
C PRO A 173 14.63 -6.07 0.79
N GLY A 174 13.85 -5.34 1.56
CA GLY A 174 13.66 -3.91 1.34
C GLY A 174 14.96 -3.12 1.50
N MET A 175 15.02 -1.95 0.89
CA MET A 175 16.19 -1.06 0.94
C MET A 175 16.19 -0.24 2.23
N THR A 176 17.37 -0.12 2.85
CA THR A 176 17.60 0.75 4.03
C THR A 176 18.30 2.06 3.66
N ASN A 177 18.78 2.15 2.43
CA ASN A 177 19.44 3.33 1.90
C ASN A 177 19.16 3.50 0.41
N TRP A 178 18.92 4.73 -0.04
CA TRP A 178 18.69 5.08 -1.43
C TRP A 178 19.11 6.53 -1.70
N PRO A 179 19.58 6.84 -2.92
CA PRO A 179 19.83 8.20 -3.34
C PRO A 179 18.52 8.91 -3.69
N LEU A 180 18.48 10.20 -3.50
CA LEU A 180 17.47 11.04 -4.13
C LEU A 180 18.00 11.54 -5.46
N LEU A 181 17.20 11.33 -6.54
CA LEU A 181 17.60 11.68 -7.89
C LEU A 181 16.77 12.87 -8.42
N ASN A 182 17.41 13.72 -9.22
CA ASN A 182 16.72 14.71 -10.04
C ASN A 182 16.15 14.05 -11.31
N ASP A 183 15.39 14.78 -12.12
CA ASP A 183 14.76 14.23 -13.34
C ASP A 183 15.75 13.91 -14.49
N ARG A 184 17.04 14.22 -14.30
CA ARG A 184 18.12 13.79 -15.19
C ARG A 184 18.73 12.46 -14.75
N GLY A 185 18.30 11.91 -13.60
CA GLY A 185 18.86 10.69 -13.02
C GLY A 185 20.17 10.90 -12.26
N GLU A 186 20.53 12.15 -11.97
CA GLU A 186 21.70 12.53 -11.19
C GLU A 186 21.32 12.69 -9.71
N LEU A 187 22.30 12.63 -8.80
CA LEU A 187 22.06 12.93 -7.38
C LEU A 187 21.48 14.34 -7.22
N ASP A 188 20.37 14.44 -6.54
CA ASP A 188 19.72 15.71 -6.25
C ASP A 188 20.40 16.40 -5.06
N LEU A 189 21.41 17.20 -5.35
CA LEU A 189 22.18 17.96 -4.36
C LEU A 189 21.62 19.37 -4.13
N GLU A 190 20.71 19.83 -4.98
CA GLU A 190 20.20 21.20 -5.00
C GLU A 190 18.87 21.34 -4.27
N SER A 191 18.03 20.30 -4.31
CA SER A 191 16.75 20.35 -3.60
C SER A 191 16.97 20.20 -2.09
N LYS A 192 16.08 20.80 -1.31
CA LYS A 192 15.93 20.52 0.12
C LYS A 192 14.73 19.61 0.29
N PRO A 193 14.90 18.29 0.07
CA PRO A 193 13.78 17.36 0.15
C PRO A 193 13.26 17.30 1.58
N GLU A 194 11.99 16.96 1.70
CA GLU A 194 11.39 16.61 2.97
C GLU A 194 12.14 15.40 3.58
N ASP A 195 12.41 15.44 4.87
CA ASP A 195 13.17 14.39 5.58
C ASP A 195 12.57 12.99 5.40
N TYR A 196 11.25 12.90 5.23
CA TYR A 196 10.56 11.63 5.05
C TYR A 196 10.77 10.98 3.66
N LEU A 197 11.35 11.69 2.69
CA LEU A 197 11.75 11.13 1.40
C LEU A 197 13.15 10.50 1.44
N LEU A 198 13.90 10.80 2.49
CA LEU A 198 15.26 10.29 2.68
C LEU A 198 15.27 9.01 3.51
N PRO A 199 16.33 8.19 3.40
CA PRO A 199 16.53 7.07 4.30
C PRO A 199 16.49 7.53 5.76
N THR A 200 15.71 6.81 6.58
CA THR A 200 15.57 7.15 8.00
C THR A 200 16.90 6.97 8.75
N LYS A 201 17.18 7.88 9.69
CA LYS A 201 18.32 7.79 10.61
C LYS A 201 18.02 6.93 11.84
N ASP A 202 16.73 6.64 12.08
CA ASP A 202 16.31 5.76 13.17
C ASP A 202 16.64 4.30 12.81
N LYS A 203 17.58 3.71 13.55
CA LYS A 203 18.03 2.33 13.32
C LYS A 203 16.93 1.30 13.58
N ALA A 204 16.02 1.56 14.52
CA ALA A 204 14.93 0.65 14.84
C ALA A 204 13.87 0.64 13.71
N VAL A 205 13.64 1.76 13.06
CA VAL A 205 12.79 1.85 11.87
C VAL A 205 13.51 1.25 10.67
N SER A 206 14.78 1.65 10.43
CA SER A 206 15.56 1.18 9.29
C SER A 206 15.72 -0.34 9.28
N SER A 207 15.94 -0.98 10.43
CA SER A 207 16.07 -2.45 10.52
C SER A 207 14.81 -3.17 10.06
N GLN A 208 13.63 -2.63 10.33
CA GLN A 208 12.36 -3.22 9.91
C GLN A 208 12.15 -3.16 8.39
N LEU A 209 12.78 -2.23 7.67
CA LEU A 209 12.68 -2.17 6.22
C LEU A 209 13.30 -3.40 5.54
N ASN A 210 14.29 -4.05 6.16
CA ASN A 210 14.84 -5.32 5.66
C ASN A 210 13.80 -6.45 5.63
N ASP A 211 12.76 -6.37 6.45
CA ASP A 211 11.67 -7.35 6.50
C ASP A 211 10.63 -7.14 5.39
N CYS A 212 10.69 -6.04 4.65
CA CYS A 212 9.94 -5.85 3.41
C CYS A 212 10.53 -6.72 2.29
N LEU A 213 9.79 -6.87 1.20
CA LEU A 213 10.18 -7.72 0.09
C LEU A 213 10.12 -6.97 -1.23
N ARG A 214 11.16 -7.13 -2.04
CA ARG A 214 11.27 -6.64 -3.41
C ARG A 214 11.41 -7.79 -4.39
N VAL A 215 10.62 -7.74 -5.45
CA VAL A 215 10.75 -8.60 -6.62
C VAL A 215 11.25 -7.72 -7.77
N TRP A 216 12.38 -8.08 -8.36
CA TRP A 216 12.96 -7.34 -9.47
C TRP A 216 12.63 -8.00 -10.80
N ASN A 217 12.29 -7.20 -11.81
CA ASN A 217 11.87 -7.69 -13.12
C ASN A 217 13.01 -8.29 -13.98
N ASP A 218 14.26 -8.08 -13.62
CA ASP A 218 15.42 -8.75 -14.21
C ASP A 218 15.67 -10.14 -13.63
N GLU A 219 15.20 -10.42 -12.42
CA GLU A 219 15.35 -11.72 -11.74
C GLU A 219 14.21 -12.70 -12.05
N ILE A 220 13.09 -12.20 -12.52
CA ILE A 220 11.92 -13.01 -12.86
C ILE A 220 11.43 -12.70 -14.27
N GLY A 221 10.73 -13.66 -14.90
CA GLY A 221 10.05 -13.44 -16.17
C GLY A 221 8.82 -12.51 -16.11
N GLY A 222 8.62 -11.76 -15.02
CA GLY A 222 7.44 -10.96 -14.71
C GLY A 222 7.69 -9.49 -14.50
N GLY A 223 6.79 -8.83 -13.82
CA GLY A 223 6.91 -7.44 -13.39
C GLY A 223 7.58 -7.32 -12.03
N GLY A 224 8.24 -6.19 -11.78
CA GLY A 224 8.75 -5.83 -10.47
C GLY A 224 7.61 -5.53 -9.48
N PHE A 225 7.87 -5.75 -8.19
CA PHE A 225 6.86 -5.60 -7.15
C PHE A 225 7.51 -5.28 -5.81
N PHE A 226 6.82 -4.50 -4.99
CA PHE A 226 7.17 -4.25 -3.60
C PHE A 226 6.05 -4.71 -2.67
N LEU A 227 6.43 -5.25 -1.51
CA LEU A 227 5.51 -5.76 -0.51
C LEU A 227 6.02 -5.44 0.90
N ALA A 228 5.15 -4.86 1.73
CA ALA A 228 5.34 -4.77 3.17
C ALA A 228 4.12 -5.33 3.89
N VAL A 229 4.34 -6.21 4.84
CA VAL A 229 3.31 -6.73 5.74
C VAL A 229 3.46 -6.03 7.08
N LEU A 230 2.40 -5.35 7.51
CA LEU A 230 2.37 -4.58 8.74
C LEU A 230 1.35 -5.19 9.71
N GLU A 231 1.69 -5.23 10.99
CA GLU A 231 0.75 -5.54 12.04
C GLU A 231 0.46 -4.28 12.86
N ARG A 232 -0.81 -3.99 13.10
CA ARG A 232 -1.19 -2.90 13.99
C ARG A 232 -0.91 -3.28 15.44
N VAL A 233 -0.09 -2.47 16.10
CA VAL A 233 0.31 -2.68 17.49
C VAL A 233 -0.91 -2.58 18.43
N GLN A 234 -0.93 -3.38 19.49
CA GLN A 234 -1.95 -3.33 20.55
C GLN A 234 -1.82 -2.02 21.33
N GLU A 235 -2.94 -1.43 21.73
CA GLU A 235 -2.92 -0.16 22.50
C GLU A 235 -2.19 -0.29 23.85
N GLU A 236 -2.21 -1.47 24.44
CA GLU A 236 -1.49 -1.80 25.67
C GLU A 236 0.04 -1.80 25.51
N GLU A 237 0.55 -2.10 24.30
CA GLU A 237 1.98 -2.05 23.97
C GLU A 237 2.48 -0.62 23.74
N LEU A 238 1.59 0.32 23.43
CA LEU A 238 1.93 1.71 23.11
C LEU A 238 2.35 2.54 24.35
N GLY A 239 2.12 2.11 25.56
CA GLY A 239 2.67 2.61 26.85
C GLY A 239 2.96 4.12 27.00
N ARG A 240 2.53 4.99 26.07
CA ARG A 240 2.71 6.44 26.03
C ARG A 240 1.66 7.10 25.13
N GLU A 241 1.30 8.35 25.47
CA GLU A 241 0.34 9.22 24.83
C GLU A 241 0.20 9.05 23.30
N ILE A 242 -1.00 8.65 22.89
CA ILE A 242 -1.42 8.63 21.49
C ILE A 242 -1.46 10.09 21.04
N ILE A 243 -0.53 10.49 20.19
CA ILE A 243 -0.69 11.75 19.44
C ILE A 243 -1.88 11.50 18.49
N PRO A 244 -3.00 12.21 18.66
CA PRO A 244 -4.14 12.04 17.78
C PRO A 244 -3.72 12.38 16.35
N PHE A 245 -4.23 11.60 15.37
CA PHE A 245 -4.11 12.01 13.96
C PHE A 245 -4.62 13.42 13.82
N PRO A 246 -3.95 14.30 13.09
CA PRO A 246 -4.43 15.65 12.86
C PRO A 246 -5.88 15.60 12.39
N SER A 247 -6.74 16.32 13.10
CA SER A 247 -8.16 16.44 12.79
C SER A 247 -8.33 16.94 11.35
N GLN A 248 -9.18 16.24 10.61
CA GLN A 248 -9.52 16.51 9.22
C GLN A 248 -9.79 18.00 8.97
N LYS A 249 -9.03 18.60 8.07
CA LYS A 249 -9.57 19.70 7.26
C LYS A 249 -10.51 19.03 6.25
N ILE A 250 -11.78 19.40 6.33
CA ILE A 250 -12.78 19.07 5.31
C ILE A 250 -12.28 19.72 4.01
N PHE A 251 -11.88 18.88 3.05
CA PHE A 251 -11.49 19.37 1.72
C PHE A 251 -12.75 19.77 0.96
N ASP A 252 -12.69 20.93 0.32
CA ASP A 252 -13.68 21.41 -0.65
C ASP A 252 -13.67 20.48 -1.86
N ASP A 253 -14.85 20.05 -2.32
CA ASP A 253 -15.06 19.11 -3.44
C ASP A 253 -14.56 19.62 -4.82
N SER A 254 -13.80 20.73 -4.84
CA SER A 254 -13.32 21.38 -6.06
C SER A 254 -11.91 20.99 -6.52
N GLU A 255 -11.15 20.21 -5.75
CA GLU A 255 -9.82 19.79 -6.19
C GLU A 255 -9.89 18.55 -7.10
N SER A 256 -9.48 18.75 -8.35
CA SER A 256 -9.37 17.68 -9.35
C SER A 256 -8.29 16.66 -8.96
N PHE A 257 -8.67 15.38 -8.90
CA PHE A 257 -7.72 14.28 -8.73
C PHE A 257 -6.69 14.24 -9.87
N PRO A 258 -5.39 14.03 -9.57
CA PRO A 258 -4.41 13.77 -10.60
C PRO A 258 -4.82 12.48 -11.34
N GLN A 259 -4.96 12.57 -12.66
CA GLN A 259 -5.23 11.41 -13.50
C GLN A 259 -4.01 10.49 -13.49
N PRO A 260 -4.19 9.15 -13.39
CA PRO A 260 -3.09 8.22 -13.53
C PRO A 260 -2.50 8.35 -14.95
N ILE A 261 -1.18 8.36 -15.00
CA ILE A 261 -0.36 8.39 -16.23
C ILE A 261 -0.50 7.08 -17.00
#